data_d66b739a79cd0f8c7647c3a7e0b62ea4
#
_entry.id   d66b739a79cd0f8c7647c3a7e0b62ea4
#
_cell.length_a   1.000
_cell.length_b   1.000
_cell.length_c   1.000
_cell.angle_alpha   90.00
_cell.angle_beta   90.00
_cell.angle_gamma   90.00
#
_symmetry.space_group_name_H-M   'P 1'
#
loop_
_entity.id
_entity.type
_entity.pdbx_description
1 polymer ?
#
loop_
_entity_poly.entity_id
_entity_poly.type
_entity_poly.pdbx_seq_one_letter_code
_entity_poly.pdbx_strand_id
1 'polypeptide(L)'
;MKRKEFLEVSGVFLAGSMLRDAAAPELFTWNGALDIDARIYELRLKHAWTLSRGTWNVRRNVLVRIRREGISGYGESAPIPRYGESAESGLAFLEKARPILEKDIWAYRDRWREIDALAEGEHAVKAALDMAILDWICKKLRLPLHLFLGLDKGRIPATTLSIGIDAIPEMQERVREAADFPVLKIKVGTKDDRAIIEGIRKVTDKPLRTDANEGWKRREEALEMINWMAGMGVEFVEQPMPAAMIEDYVWLKDRVKIPVIADESLMKAADIPSIARGFHGINIKLMKCGGIQEAVRMAAVARAFDLKVMLGCMVETSAGIAAAAAVSPLVDYADLDGNLLIANDPFTGLQTIRGKVVLTDKPGLGVETGFWRD
;
A
#
# COMPACT_ATOMS: atom_id res chain seq x y z
N MET A 1 -40.56 31.11 6.52
CA MET A 1 -39.39 31.71 7.18
C MET A 1 -39.72 33.20 7.43
N LYS A 2 -39.74 33.65 8.68
CA LYS A 2 -40.08 35.05 9.00
C LYS A 2 -38.82 35.91 8.74
N ARG A 3 -39.06 37.17 8.31
CA ARG A 3 -37.98 38.12 7.95
C ARG A 3 -36.88 38.29 9.04
N LYS A 4 -37.19 37.96 10.29
CA LYS A 4 -36.29 38.03 11.44
C LYS A 4 -35.25 36.86 11.41
N GLU A 5 -35.66 35.67 11.01
CA GLU A 5 -34.77 34.50 10.88
C GLU A 5 -33.76 34.65 9.72
N PHE A 6 -34.17 35.36 8.64
CA PHE A 6 -33.28 35.65 7.51
C PHE A 6 -32.16 36.64 7.90
N LEU A 7 -32.44 37.60 8.78
CA LEU A 7 -31.46 38.59 9.24
C LEU A 7 -30.44 37.96 10.24
N GLU A 8 -30.88 37.01 11.04
CA GLU A 8 -29.96 36.25 11.94
C GLU A 8 -29.02 35.35 11.16
N VAL A 9 -29.48 34.66 10.12
CA VAL A 9 -28.65 33.87 9.23
C VAL A 9 -27.66 34.74 8.44
N SER A 10 -28.10 35.92 8.00
CA SER A 10 -27.24 36.88 7.30
C SER A 10 -26.17 37.49 8.21
N GLY A 11 -26.50 37.71 9.51
CA GLY A 11 -25.54 38.21 10.51
C GLY A 11 -24.43 37.21 10.82
N VAL A 12 -24.73 35.92 10.85
CA VAL A 12 -23.72 34.83 11.03
C VAL A 12 -22.82 34.72 9.79
N PHE A 13 -23.36 34.95 8.59
CA PHE A 13 -22.54 34.92 7.36
C PHE A 13 -21.59 36.13 7.28
N LEU A 14 -22.01 37.32 7.74
CA LEU A 14 -21.16 38.51 7.78
C LEU A 14 -20.08 38.44 8.86
N ALA A 15 -20.40 37.88 10.02
CA ALA A 15 -19.39 37.62 11.06
C ALA A 15 -18.38 36.54 10.64
N GLY A 16 -18.81 35.52 9.91
CA GLY A 16 -17.92 34.46 9.34
C GLY A 16 -16.99 35.00 8.25
N SER A 17 -17.41 36.02 7.49
CA SER A 17 -16.53 36.63 6.47
C SER A 17 -15.49 37.58 7.08
N MET A 18 -15.78 38.25 8.19
CA MET A 18 -14.81 39.13 8.87
C MET A 18 -13.77 38.38 9.67
N LEU A 19 -14.04 37.13 10.08
CA LEU A 19 -13.05 36.26 10.74
C LEU A 19 -12.12 35.51 9.75
N ARG A 20 -12.43 35.56 8.45
CA ARG A 20 -11.61 34.91 7.41
C ARG A 20 -10.31 35.64 7.06
N ASP A 21 -10.21 36.93 7.34
CA ASP A 21 -9.11 37.76 6.83
C ASP A 21 -7.90 37.87 7.75
N ALA A 22 -7.93 37.34 8.97
CA ALA A 22 -6.83 37.54 9.93
C ALA A 22 -5.93 36.34 10.21
N ALA A 23 -6.31 35.11 9.87
CA ALA A 23 -5.52 33.90 10.21
C ALA A 23 -5.35 32.89 9.06
N ALA A 24 -6.06 33.03 7.95
CA ALA A 24 -6.01 32.10 6.83
C ALA A 24 -4.72 32.15 6.00
N PRO A 25 -3.99 33.28 5.85
CA PRO A 25 -2.80 33.36 5.01
C PRO A 25 -1.65 32.47 5.46
N GLU A 26 -1.46 32.28 6.77
CA GLU A 26 -0.31 31.52 7.29
C GLU A 26 -0.44 30.00 7.18
N LEU A 27 -1.68 29.48 7.12
CA LEU A 27 -1.93 28.04 7.08
C LEU A 27 -1.56 27.42 5.72
N PHE A 28 -1.75 28.15 4.64
CA PHE A 28 -1.58 27.68 3.26
C PHE A 28 -0.31 28.21 2.58
N THR A 29 0.70 28.54 3.35
CA THR A 29 1.99 28.96 2.80
C THR A 29 2.85 27.77 2.42
N TRP A 30 3.72 27.98 1.44
CA TRP A 30 4.81 27.07 1.03
C TRP A 30 6.07 27.94 0.85
N ASN A 31 6.57 28.50 1.95
CA ASN A 31 7.60 29.52 1.98
C ASN A 31 8.94 28.97 2.51
N GLY A 32 10.04 29.69 2.21
CA GLY A 32 11.38 29.34 2.66
C GLY A 32 12.07 28.30 1.78
N ALA A 33 13.27 27.91 2.16
CA ALA A 33 14.06 26.94 1.44
C ALA A 33 13.47 25.52 1.60
N LEU A 34 13.41 24.78 0.50
CA LEU A 34 13.06 23.36 0.49
C LEU A 34 14.34 22.55 0.68
N ASP A 35 14.35 21.70 1.70
CA ASP A 35 15.34 20.66 1.90
C ASP A 35 14.75 19.30 1.50
N ILE A 36 15.44 18.58 0.62
CA ILE A 36 15.08 17.21 0.21
C ILE A 36 16.28 16.34 0.50
N ASP A 37 16.10 15.38 1.41
CA ASP A 37 17.09 14.36 1.75
C ASP A 37 16.52 12.98 1.42
N ALA A 38 17.24 12.21 0.62
CA ALA A 38 16.86 10.86 0.23
C ALA A 38 18.06 9.94 0.36
N ARG A 39 17.85 8.83 1.05
CA ARG A 39 18.91 7.87 1.36
C ARG A 39 18.47 6.44 1.11
N ILE A 40 19.36 5.66 0.52
CA ILE A 40 19.16 4.21 0.44
C ILE A 40 19.29 3.64 1.83
N TYR A 41 18.30 2.82 2.21
CA TYR A 41 18.28 2.13 3.48
C TYR A 41 18.12 0.61 3.26
N GLU A 42 19.01 -0.16 3.85
CA GLU A 42 18.98 -1.62 3.75
C GLU A 42 18.09 -2.20 4.85
N LEU A 43 16.95 -2.73 4.44
CA LEU A 43 16.04 -3.47 5.30
C LEU A 43 16.52 -4.91 5.45
N ARG A 44 16.90 -5.30 6.66
CA ARG A 44 17.28 -6.67 6.98
C ARG A 44 16.05 -7.46 7.36
N LEU A 45 15.78 -8.54 6.63
CA LEU A 45 14.66 -9.42 6.91
C LEU A 45 14.94 -10.29 8.14
N LYS A 46 13.93 -10.55 8.96
CA LYS A 46 14.00 -11.44 10.12
C LYS A 46 14.23 -12.88 9.70
N HIS A 47 13.64 -13.29 8.58
CA HIS A 47 13.79 -14.59 7.93
C HIS A 47 14.07 -14.39 6.45
N ALA A 48 14.72 -15.36 5.81
CA ALA A 48 14.85 -15.38 4.35
C ALA A 48 13.47 -15.30 3.71
N TRP A 49 13.28 -14.39 2.76
CA TRP A 49 12.02 -14.18 2.06
C TRP A 49 12.03 -14.87 0.71
N THR A 50 11.35 -16.01 0.64
CA THR A 50 11.30 -16.84 -0.57
C THR A 50 9.93 -16.80 -1.22
N LEU A 51 9.91 -16.51 -2.50
CA LEU A 51 8.77 -16.54 -3.42
C LEU A 51 9.08 -17.52 -4.55
N SER A 52 8.11 -17.81 -5.41
CA SER A 52 8.32 -18.60 -6.64
C SER A 52 9.46 -18.07 -7.53
N ARG A 53 9.86 -16.81 -7.38
CA ARG A 53 10.86 -16.09 -8.20
C ARG A 53 12.24 -15.95 -7.56
N GLY A 54 12.46 -16.37 -6.32
CA GLY A 54 13.76 -16.27 -5.66
C GLY A 54 13.70 -15.97 -4.15
N THR A 55 14.87 -15.86 -3.54
CA THR A 55 15.06 -15.66 -2.11
C THR A 55 15.89 -14.42 -1.83
N TRP A 56 15.50 -13.64 -0.81
CA TRP A 56 16.19 -12.42 -0.37
C TRP A 56 16.32 -12.37 1.14
N ASN A 57 17.41 -11.80 1.63
CA ASN A 57 17.66 -11.51 3.05
C ASN A 57 17.69 -10.01 3.35
N VAL A 58 17.85 -9.19 2.30
CA VAL A 58 17.93 -7.73 2.39
C VAL A 58 17.10 -7.11 1.26
N ARG A 59 16.44 -5.99 1.55
CA ARG A 59 15.84 -5.10 0.56
C ARG A 59 16.46 -3.73 0.66
N ARG A 60 16.59 -3.04 -0.47
CA ARG A 60 17.16 -1.69 -0.54
C ARG A 60 16.07 -0.72 -0.93
N ASN A 61 15.54 -0.04 0.08
CA ASN A 61 14.51 0.99 -0.10
C ASN A 61 15.16 2.38 -0.10
N VAL A 62 14.46 3.39 -0.61
CA VAL A 62 14.86 4.78 -0.51
C VAL A 62 13.92 5.48 0.46
N LEU A 63 14.46 5.99 1.56
CA LEU A 63 13.74 6.83 2.48
C LEU A 63 13.87 8.29 2.06
N VAL A 64 12.75 8.98 1.97
CA VAL A 64 12.66 10.36 1.50
C VAL A 64 12.15 11.26 2.62
N ARG A 65 12.82 12.39 2.83
CA ARG A 65 12.36 13.49 3.65
C ARG A 65 12.26 14.74 2.81
N ILE A 66 11.13 15.41 2.80
CA ILE A 66 11.01 16.81 2.39
C ILE A 66 10.86 17.67 3.65
N ARG A 67 11.60 18.78 3.74
CA ARG A 67 11.52 19.70 4.89
C ARG A 67 11.35 21.13 4.42
N ARG A 68 10.35 21.79 4.95
CA ARG A 68 10.09 23.21 4.72
C ARG A 68 9.31 23.79 5.90
N GLU A 69 9.53 25.06 6.23
CA GLU A 69 8.87 25.75 7.35
C GLU A 69 9.01 25.00 8.70
N GLY A 70 10.14 24.30 8.92
CA GLY A 70 10.37 23.50 10.12
C GLY A 70 9.60 22.17 10.18
N ILE A 71 8.76 21.86 9.18
CA ILE A 71 7.96 20.64 9.10
C ILE A 71 8.66 19.66 8.16
N SER A 72 8.75 18.39 8.58
CA SER A 72 9.27 17.29 7.76
C SER A 72 8.14 16.35 7.33
N GLY A 73 8.01 16.12 6.02
CA GLY A 73 7.19 15.07 5.45
C GLY A 73 8.06 13.88 5.04
N TYR A 74 7.59 12.66 5.32
CA TYR A 74 8.33 11.43 5.08
C TYR A 74 7.65 10.58 4.02
N GLY A 75 8.47 9.90 3.22
CA GLY A 75 8.03 8.90 2.27
C GLY A 75 9.03 7.77 2.12
N GLU A 76 8.59 6.69 1.55
CA GLU A 76 9.39 5.50 1.30
C GLU A 76 9.15 4.97 -0.11
N SER A 77 10.22 4.60 -0.79
CA SER A 77 10.23 3.88 -2.06
C SER A 77 10.74 2.47 -1.81
N ALA A 78 9.95 1.46 -2.14
CA ALA A 78 10.36 0.05 -2.10
C ALA A 78 10.38 -0.52 -3.52
N PRO A 79 11.43 -0.22 -4.32
CA PRO A 79 11.52 -0.60 -5.72
C PRO A 79 11.70 -2.11 -5.89
N ILE A 80 11.10 -2.64 -6.95
CA ILE A 80 11.19 -4.05 -7.28
C ILE A 80 11.79 -4.23 -8.69
N PRO A 81 12.89 -4.99 -8.85
CA PRO A 81 13.53 -5.20 -10.14
C PRO A 81 12.61 -5.76 -11.25
N ARG A 82 11.55 -6.50 -10.86
CA ARG A 82 10.52 -6.96 -11.79
C ARG A 82 9.88 -5.83 -12.61
N TYR A 83 9.77 -4.64 -12.03
CA TYR A 83 9.19 -3.46 -12.68
C TYR A 83 10.26 -2.55 -13.30
N GLY A 84 11.51 -3.00 -13.38
CA GLY A 84 12.62 -2.22 -13.92
C GLY A 84 13.13 -1.13 -12.98
N GLU A 85 12.80 -1.20 -11.69
CA GLU A 85 13.09 -0.18 -10.69
C GLU A 85 14.21 -0.61 -9.73
N SER A 86 15.01 0.34 -9.29
CA SER A 86 16.05 0.17 -8.28
C SER A 86 16.11 1.36 -7.33
N ALA A 87 16.84 1.22 -6.22
CA ALA A 87 17.07 2.32 -5.30
C ALA A 87 17.85 3.46 -5.99
N GLU A 88 18.78 3.12 -6.86
CA GLU A 88 19.59 4.08 -7.63
C GLU A 88 18.76 4.84 -8.67
N SER A 89 17.87 4.14 -9.43
CA SER A 89 16.98 4.79 -10.38
C SER A 89 16.02 5.74 -9.68
N GLY A 90 15.52 5.34 -8.49
CA GLY A 90 14.67 6.18 -7.65
C GLY A 90 15.37 7.47 -7.19
N LEU A 91 16.63 7.41 -6.76
CA LEU A 91 17.41 8.60 -6.43
C LEU A 91 17.60 9.53 -7.64
N ALA A 92 17.92 8.96 -8.81
CA ALA A 92 18.07 9.73 -10.04
C ALA A 92 16.75 10.40 -10.48
N PHE A 93 15.62 9.72 -10.29
CA PHE A 93 14.30 10.30 -10.56
C PHE A 93 13.97 11.47 -9.62
N LEU A 94 14.36 11.38 -8.35
CA LEU A 94 14.14 12.42 -7.33
C LEU A 94 14.76 13.76 -7.74
N GLU A 95 15.95 13.75 -8.33
CA GLU A 95 16.60 14.98 -8.83
C GLU A 95 15.79 15.63 -9.97
N LYS A 96 15.14 14.83 -10.82
CA LYS A 96 14.23 15.34 -11.86
C LYS A 96 12.95 15.94 -11.28
N ALA A 97 12.47 15.40 -10.15
CA ALA A 97 11.24 15.86 -9.50
C ALA A 97 11.45 17.12 -8.65
N ARG A 98 12.69 17.45 -8.25
CA ARG A 98 13.02 18.59 -7.38
C ARG A 98 12.37 19.91 -7.82
N PRO A 99 12.42 20.34 -9.10
CA PRO A 99 11.79 21.61 -9.53
C PRO A 99 10.27 21.63 -9.36
N ILE A 100 9.62 20.46 -9.36
CA ILE A 100 8.18 20.35 -9.13
C ILE A 100 7.86 20.53 -7.65
N LEU A 101 8.69 19.97 -6.77
CA LEU A 101 8.53 20.09 -5.31
C LEU A 101 8.78 21.51 -4.80
N GLU A 102 9.52 22.34 -5.55
CA GLU A 102 9.71 23.76 -5.22
C GLU A 102 8.47 24.61 -5.48
N LYS A 103 7.56 24.16 -6.36
CA LYS A 103 6.28 24.81 -6.61
C LYS A 103 5.35 24.64 -5.39
N ASP A 104 4.25 25.41 -5.38
CA ASP A 104 3.22 25.28 -4.35
C ASP A 104 2.64 23.87 -4.29
N ILE A 105 2.86 23.17 -3.17
CA ILE A 105 2.39 21.79 -2.96
C ILE A 105 0.94 21.70 -2.49
N TRP A 106 0.27 22.83 -2.19
CA TRP A 106 -1.15 22.79 -1.86
C TRP A 106 -2.00 22.31 -3.03
N ALA A 107 -1.52 22.53 -4.26
CA ALA A 107 -2.06 21.90 -5.47
C ALA A 107 -1.48 20.47 -5.65
N TYR A 108 -1.47 19.65 -4.58
CA TYR A 108 -0.78 18.35 -4.53
C TYR A 108 -1.23 17.38 -5.62
N ARG A 109 -2.49 17.44 -6.08
CA ARG A 109 -2.98 16.61 -7.18
C ARG A 109 -2.32 16.96 -8.52
N ASP A 110 -2.07 18.24 -8.75
CA ASP A 110 -1.37 18.69 -9.96
C ASP A 110 0.12 18.37 -9.85
N ARG A 111 0.72 18.56 -8.65
CA ARG A 111 2.11 18.14 -8.38
C ARG A 111 2.31 16.65 -8.64
N TRP A 112 1.39 15.81 -8.16
CA TRP A 112 1.46 14.38 -8.41
C TRP A 112 1.38 14.06 -9.91
N ARG A 113 0.50 14.70 -10.68
CA ARG A 113 0.40 14.51 -12.14
C ARG A 113 1.68 14.94 -12.85
N GLU A 114 2.27 16.07 -12.46
CA GLU A 114 3.55 16.53 -13.00
C GLU A 114 4.68 15.55 -12.70
N ILE A 115 4.75 15.02 -11.48
CA ILE A 115 5.72 14.00 -11.07
C ILE A 115 5.49 12.70 -11.85
N ASP A 116 4.25 12.25 -11.99
CA ASP A 116 3.92 11.02 -12.72
C ASP A 116 4.32 11.11 -14.20
N ALA A 117 4.17 12.29 -14.81
CA ALA A 117 4.50 12.55 -16.20
C ALA A 117 6.00 12.64 -16.50
N LEU A 118 6.89 12.71 -15.49
CA LEU A 118 8.36 12.84 -15.71
C LEU A 118 8.99 11.63 -16.37
N ALA A 119 8.44 10.44 -16.14
CA ALA A 119 8.90 9.19 -16.76
C ALA A 119 7.82 8.11 -16.65
N GLU A 120 7.84 7.17 -17.59
CA GLU A 120 7.18 5.87 -17.40
C GLU A 120 7.92 5.07 -16.31
N GLY A 121 7.19 4.21 -15.56
CA GLY A 121 7.77 3.46 -14.44
C GLY A 121 8.10 4.34 -13.24
N GLU A 122 9.13 3.97 -12.50
CA GLU A 122 9.59 4.64 -11.28
C GLU A 122 8.44 4.86 -10.26
N HIS A 123 7.53 3.90 -10.20
CA HIS A 123 6.31 4.02 -9.39
C HIS A 123 6.62 4.06 -7.89
N ALA A 124 7.63 3.31 -7.45
CA ALA A 124 7.97 3.27 -6.03
C ALA A 124 8.48 4.63 -5.51
N VAL A 125 9.32 5.35 -6.27
CA VAL A 125 9.77 6.67 -5.84
C VAL A 125 8.70 7.74 -6.03
N LYS A 126 7.82 7.61 -7.01
CA LYS A 126 6.62 8.46 -7.14
C LYS A 126 5.72 8.30 -5.90
N ALA A 127 5.55 7.07 -5.41
CA ALA A 127 4.82 6.82 -4.18
C ALA A 127 5.51 7.48 -2.97
N ALA A 128 6.83 7.42 -2.88
CA ALA A 128 7.58 8.11 -1.82
C ALA A 128 7.35 9.61 -1.81
N LEU A 129 7.34 10.24 -2.98
CA LEU A 129 7.09 11.68 -3.12
C LEU A 129 5.65 12.04 -2.77
N ASP A 130 4.67 11.27 -3.23
CA ASP A 130 3.27 11.46 -2.89
C ASP A 130 3.03 11.33 -1.39
N MET A 131 3.61 10.32 -0.75
CA MET A 131 3.57 10.15 0.71
C MET A 131 4.19 11.35 1.43
N ALA A 132 5.40 11.78 1.02
CA ALA A 132 6.10 12.87 1.69
C ALA A 132 5.35 14.21 1.58
N ILE A 133 4.75 14.50 0.42
CA ILE A 133 3.91 15.69 0.20
C ILE A 133 2.68 15.64 1.12
N LEU A 134 1.95 14.54 1.11
CA LEU A 134 0.73 14.40 1.91
C LEU A 134 1.03 14.37 3.41
N ASP A 135 2.14 13.75 3.83
CA ASP A 135 2.57 13.77 5.23
C ASP A 135 2.90 15.20 5.69
N TRP A 136 3.61 15.98 4.86
CA TRP A 136 3.91 17.39 5.16
C TRP A 136 2.63 18.22 5.27
N ILE A 137 1.72 18.11 4.28
CA ILE A 137 0.44 18.85 4.27
C ILE A 137 -0.36 18.51 5.53
N CYS A 138 -0.51 17.24 5.85
CA CYS A 138 -1.27 16.78 7.00
C CYS A 138 -0.65 17.26 8.32
N LYS A 139 0.68 17.29 8.43
CA LYS A 139 1.39 17.86 9.60
C LYS A 139 1.18 19.37 9.71
N LYS A 140 1.23 20.10 8.60
CA LYS A 140 0.92 21.54 8.57
C LYS A 140 -0.50 21.82 9.03
N LEU A 141 -1.46 21.02 8.60
CA LEU A 141 -2.87 21.10 9.00
C LEU A 141 -3.15 20.50 10.39
N ARG A 142 -2.18 19.84 11.01
CA ARG A 142 -2.33 19.10 12.28
C ARG A 142 -3.42 18.01 12.21
N LEU A 143 -3.55 17.35 11.07
CA LEU A 143 -4.52 16.28 10.82
C LEU A 143 -3.81 14.96 10.56
N PRO A 144 -4.28 13.82 11.10
CA PRO A 144 -3.89 12.50 10.64
C PRO A 144 -4.26 12.31 9.16
N LEU A 145 -3.44 11.56 8.41
CA LEU A 145 -3.65 11.34 6.97
C LEU A 145 -5.02 10.70 6.67
N HIS A 146 -5.47 9.70 7.45
CA HIS A 146 -6.77 9.09 7.24
C HIS A 146 -7.94 10.08 7.38
N LEU A 147 -7.86 11.04 8.31
CA LEU A 147 -8.87 12.10 8.45
C LEU A 147 -8.81 13.10 7.30
N PHE A 148 -7.62 13.45 6.83
CA PHE A 148 -7.45 14.27 5.63
C PHE A 148 -8.09 13.64 4.39
N LEU A 149 -8.02 12.29 4.29
CA LEU A 149 -8.68 11.52 3.23
C LEU A 149 -10.18 11.30 3.47
N GLY A 150 -10.74 11.75 4.61
CA GLY A 150 -12.14 11.55 4.97
C GLY A 150 -12.49 10.10 5.35
N LEU A 151 -11.52 9.34 5.87
CA LEU A 151 -11.65 7.90 6.14
C LEU A 151 -11.68 7.59 7.64
N ASP A 152 -12.53 6.62 8.00
CA ASP A 152 -12.64 6.11 9.36
C ASP A 152 -11.65 4.97 9.61
N LYS A 153 -10.63 5.19 10.46
CA LYS A 153 -9.65 4.18 10.84
C LYS A 153 -10.26 2.94 11.52
N GLY A 154 -11.47 3.04 12.06
CA GLY A 154 -12.20 1.90 12.63
C GLY A 154 -12.59 0.85 11.60
N ARG A 155 -12.59 1.20 10.31
CA ARG A 155 -12.91 0.31 9.19
C ARG A 155 -11.70 -0.39 8.57
N ILE A 156 -10.50 -0.23 9.13
CA ILE A 156 -9.30 -0.92 8.66
C ILE A 156 -9.52 -2.42 8.79
N PRO A 157 -9.44 -3.21 7.68
CA PRO A 157 -9.57 -4.67 7.75
C PRO A 157 -8.35 -5.28 8.44
N ALA A 158 -8.53 -6.49 8.99
CA ALA A 158 -7.39 -7.24 9.52
C ALA A 158 -6.38 -7.55 8.41
N THR A 159 -5.09 -7.31 8.69
CA THR A 159 -4.00 -7.70 7.81
C THR A 159 -3.65 -9.17 7.97
N THR A 160 -3.15 -9.78 6.90
CA THR A 160 -2.47 -11.07 6.98
C THR A 160 -1.10 -10.94 7.62
N LEU A 161 -0.55 -12.08 8.06
CA LEU A 161 0.90 -12.27 8.14
C LEU A 161 1.30 -13.25 7.05
N SER A 162 2.28 -12.87 6.25
CA SER A 162 2.74 -13.66 5.10
C SER A 162 3.80 -14.66 5.52
N ILE A 163 3.62 -15.91 5.09
CA ILE A 163 4.56 -17.01 5.29
C ILE A 163 5.21 -17.30 3.93
N GLY A 164 6.51 -17.00 3.82
CA GLY A 164 7.33 -17.32 2.64
C GLY A 164 7.53 -18.81 2.49
N ILE A 165 7.91 -19.24 1.26
CA ILE A 165 8.20 -20.65 0.96
C ILE A 165 9.45 -21.07 1.71
N ASP A 166 9.37 -22.21 2.42
CA ASP A 166 10.49 -22.84 3.14
C ASP A 166 10.20 -24.33 3.34
N ALA A 167 11.04 -25.05 4.07
CA ALA A 167 10.71 -26.39 4.50
C ALA A 167 9.43 -26.37 5.36
N ILE A 168 8.61 -27.42 5.23
CA ILE A 168 7.28 -27.45 5.89
C ILE A 168 7.36 -27.26 7.41
N PRO A 169 8.32 -27.88 8.14
CA PRO A 169 8.45 -27.65 9.58
C PRO A 169 8.69 -26.18 9.95
N GLU A 170 9.52 -25.47 9.20
CA GLU A 170 9.84 -24.05 9.37
C GLU A 170 8.62 -23.17 9.08
N MET A 171 7.86 -23.49 8.02
CA MET A 171 6.60 -22.80 7.72
C MET A 171 5.56 -23.01 8.82
N GLN A 172 5.46 -24.24 9.37
CA GLN A 172 4.59 -24.53 10.51
C GLN A 172 4.96 -23.75 11.76
N GLU A 173 6.26 -23.55 12.03
CA GLU A 173 6.69 -22.75 13.17
C GLU A 173 6.30 -21.29 13.00
N ARG A 174 6.49 -20.72 11.81
CA ARG A 174 6.04 -19.34 11.50
C ARG A 174 4.51 -19.17 11.62
N VAL A 175 3.76 -20.21 11.30
CA VAL A 175 2.30 -20.24 11.53
C VAL A 175 1.97 -20.19 13.01
N ARG A 176 2.73 -20.87 13.88
CA ARG A 176 2.55 -20.80 15.34
C ARG A 176 2.93 -19.44 15.89
N GLU A 177 4.03 -18.83 15.42
CA GLU A 177 4.44 -17.46 15.74
C GLU A 177 3.35 -16.43 15.35
N ALA A 178 2.60 -16.72 14.29
CA ALA A 178 1.48 -15.90 13.80
C ALA A 178 0.15 -16.15 14.54
N ALA A 179 0.19 -16.67 15.78
CA ALA A 179 -1.01 -17.02 16.54
C ALA A 179 -2.02 -15.87 16.70
N ASP A 180 -1.54 -14.65 16.84
CA ASP A 180 -2.36 -13.45 17.01
C ASP A 180 -3.01 -12.92 15.71
N PHE A 181 -2.64 -13.44 14.55
CA PHE A 181 -3.23 -13.02 13.28
C PHE A 181 -4.48 -13.84 12.96
N PRO A 182 -5.61 -13.19 12.64
CA PRO A 182 -6.86 -13.91 12.35
C PRO A 182 -6.86 -14.61 10.98
N VAL A 183 -5.97 -14.23 10.07
CA VAL A 183 -5.83 -14.76 8.72
C VAL A 183 -4.36 -14.77 8.30
N LEU A 184 -3.95 -15.80 7.55
CA LEU A 184 -2.57 -15.95 7.10
C LEU A 184 -2.50 -15.90 5.57
N LYS A 185 -1.39 -15.38 5.04
CA LYS A 185 -1.08 -15.45 3.61
C LYS A 185 0.06 -16.44 3.38
N ILE A 186 -0.15 -17.43 2.53
CA ILE A 186 0.82 -18.48 2.24
C ILE A 186 1.35 -18.29 0.83
N LYS A 187 2.67 -18.18 0.69
CA LYS A 187 3.32 -18.17 -0.61
C LYS A 187 3.36 -19.57 -1.20
N VAL A 188 2.92 -19.65 -2.46
CA VAL A 188 2.80 -20.88 -3.26
C VAL A 188 3.35 -20.61 -4.67
N GLY A 189 3.03 -21.43 -5.66
CA GLY A 189 3.49 -21.27 -7.04
C GLY A 189 4.70 -22.18 -7.35
N THR A 190 4.81 -23.30 -6.63
CA THR A 190 5.83 -24.32 -6.80
C THR A 190 5.20 -25.68 -7.08
N LYS A 191 6.01 -26.70 -7.35
CA LYS A 191 5.55 -28.08 -7.48
C LYS A 191 5.05 -28.70 -6.17
N ASP A 192 5.43 -28.12 -5.04
CA ASP A 192 5.20 -28.65 -3.69
C ASP A 192 3.97 -28.01 -3.00
N ASP A 193 3.18 -27.21 -3.71
CA ASP A 193 2.07 -26.42 -3.17
C ASP A 193 1.03 -27.23 -2.38
N ARG A 194 0.71 -28.46 -2.86
CA ARG A 194 -0.20 -29.36 -2.13
C ARG A 194 0.38 -29.75 -0.78
N ALA A 195 1.63 -30.18 -0.75
CA ALA A 195 2.31 -30.57 0.49
C ALA A 195 2.44 -29.38 1.46
N ILE A 196 2.69 -28.17 0.93
CA ILE A 196 2.74 -26.93 1.72
C ILE A 196 1.39 -26.68 2.39
N ILE A 197 0.29 -26.61 1.65
CA ILE A 197 -1.03 -26.31 2.20
C ILE A 197 -1.50 -27.41 3.16
N GLU A 198 -1.30 -28.68 2.83
CA GLU A 198 -1.61 -29.83 3.72
C GLU A 198 -0.77 -29.76 5.00
N GLY A 199 0.52 -29.41 4.88
CA GLY A 199 1.41 -29.23 6.03
C GLY A 199 0.95 -28.08 6.94
N ILE A 200 0.56 -26.93 6.37
CA ILE A 200 0.04 -25.79 7.11
C ILE A 200 -1.27 -26.16 7.82
N ARG A 201 -2.17 -26.89 7.17
CA ARG A 201 -3.46 -27.32 7.76
C ARG A 201 -3.32 -28.25 8.96
N LYS A 202 -2.18 -28.95 9.11
CA LYS A 202 -1.90 -29.75 10.32
C LYS A 202 -1.72 -28.92 11.58
N VAL A 203 -1.47 -27.60 11.46
CA VAL A 203 -1.16 -26.72 12.61
C VAL A 203 -2.09 -25.51 12.74
N THR A 204 -3.04 -25.30 11.80
CA THR A 204 -4.00 -24.20 11.88
C THR A 204 -5.26 -24.44 11.08
N ASP A 205 -6.41 -24.01 11.65
CA ASP A 205 -7.72 -23.95 10.97
C ASP A 205 -8.07 -22.52 10.53
N LYS A 206 -7.17 -21.54 10.70
CA LYS A 206 -7.42 -20.15 10.30
C LYS A 206 -7.70 -20.04 8.81
N PRO A 207 -8.51 -19.04 8.37
CA PRO A 207 -8.61 -18.69 6.96
C PRO A 207 -7.23 -18.46 6.34
N LEU A 208 -7.01 -19.01 5.15
CA LEU A 208 -5.79 -18.84 4.40
C LEU A 208 -6.06 -18.01 3.14
N ARG A 209 -5.13 -17.18 2.77
CA ARG A 209 -5.01 -16.54 1.46
C ARG A 209 -3.74 -17.04 0.81
N THR A 210 -3.75 -17.30 -0.47
CA THR A 210 -2.56 -17.81 -1.15
C THR A 210 -2.11 -16.86 -2.23
N ASP A 211 -0.80 -16.79 -2.44
CA ASP A 211 -0.20 -15.97 -3.48
C ASP A 211 0.82 -16.83 -4.25
N ALA A 212 0.52 -17.10 -5.51
CA ALA A 212 1.35 -17.92 -6.36
C ALA A 212 2.43 -17.12 -7.10
N ASN A 213 2.38 -15.79 -7.05
CA ASN A 213 3.34 -14.89 -7.70
C ASN A 213 3.70 -15.33 -9.12
N GLU A 214 2.69 -15.62 -9.96
CA GLU A 214 2.82 -16.07 -11.35
C GLU A 214 3.44 -17.48 -11.50
N GLY A 215 3.37 -18.33 -10.46
CA GLY A 215 4.08 -19.61 -10.41
C GLY A 215 3.54 -20.64 -11.40
N TRP A 216 2.23 -20.76 -11.59
CA TRP A 216 1.61 -21.75 -12.46
C TRP A 216 1.59 -21.27 -13.92
N LYS A 217 1.95 -22.18 -14.83
CA LYS A 217 2.18 -21.81 -16.24
C LYS A 217 1.04 -22.22 -17.19
N ARG A 218 0.05 -22.95 -16.67
CA ARG A 218 -1.09 -23.46 -17.46
C ARG A 218 -2.39 -23.18 -16.73
N ARG A 219 -3.40 -22.76 -17.47
CA ARG A 219 -4.74 -22.45 -16.89
C ARG A 219 -5.46 -23.68 -16.35
N GLU A 220 -5.22 -24.87 -16.92
CA GLU A 220 -5.80 -26.13 -16.41
C GLU A 220 -5.19 -26.50 -15.06
N GLU A 221 -3.87 -26.33 -14.89
CA GLU A 221 -3.18 -26.49 -13.61
C GLU A 221 -3.71 -25.48 -12.58
N ALA A 222 -3.81 -24.20 -12.96
CA ALA A 222 -4.36 -23.15 -12.11
C ALA A 222 -5.80 -23.49 -11.66
N LEU A 223 -6.67 -23.95 -12.57
CA LEU A 223 -8.04 -24.34 -12.26
C LEU A 223 -8.09 -25.49 -11.24
N GLU A 224 -7.27 -26.53 -11.47
CA GLU A 224 -7.21 -27.69 -10.57
C GLU A 224 -6.76 -27.27 -9.18
N MET A 225 -5.65 -26.51 -9.09
CA MET A 225 -5.07 -26.08 -7.82
C MET A 225 -6.01 -25.14 -7.05
N ILE A 226 -6.61 -24.14 -7.71
CA ILE A 226 -7.55 -23.21 -7.07
C ILE A 226 -8.76 -23.95 -6.51
N ASN A 227 -9.36 -24.87 -7.28
CA ASN A 227 -10.51 -25.63 -6.85
C ASN A 227 -10.18 -26.63 -5.73
N TRP A 228 -8.96 -27.19 -5.71
CA TRP A 228 -8.49 -28.01 -4.60
C TRP A 228 -8.26 -27.15 -3.34
N MET A 229 -7.61 -25.97 -3.48
CA MET A 229 -7.38 -25.04 -2.37
C MET A 229 -8.68 -24.53 -1.75
N ALA A 230 -9.75 -24.38 -2.54
CA ALA A 230 -11.08 -24.06 -2.02
C ALA A 230 -11.55 -25.09 -0.99
N GLY A 231 -11.30 -26.40 -1.23
CA GLY A 231 -11.57 -27.48 -0.28
C GLY A 231 -10.69 -27.47 0.96
N MET A 232 -9.57 -26.76 0.90
CA MET A 232 -8.62 -26.59 2.01
C MET A 232 -8.85 -25.29 2.82
N GLY A 233 -9.98 -24.60 2.63
CA GLY A 233 -10.33 -23.38 3.38
C GLY A 233 -9.53 -22.15 2.98
N VAL A 234 -9.01 -22.08 1.75
CA VAL A 234 -8.41 -20.89 1.16
C VAL A 234 -9.51 -19.93 0.72
N GLU A 235 -9.41 -18.64 1.11
CA GLU A 235 -10.40 -17.61 0.78
C GLU A 235 -10.28 -17.12 -0.67
N PHE A 236 -9.06 -16.97 -1.16
CA PHE A 236 -8.77 -16.57 -2.54
C PHE A 236 -7.33 -16.91 -2.95
N VAL A 237 -7.06 -16.87 -4.24
CA VAL A 237 -5.71 -17.02 -4.81
C VAL A 237 -5.30 -15.72 -5.50
N GLU A 238 -4.12 -15.20 -5.16
CA GLU A 238 -3.51 -14.03 -5.77
C GLU A 238 -2.55 -14.46 -6.87
N GLN A 239 -2.66 -13.81 -8.03
CA GLN A 239 -1.82 -13.92 -9.23
C GLN A 239 -1.33 -15.34 -9.54
N PRO A 240 -2.22 -16.28 -9.86
CA PRO A 240 -1.86 -17.68 -10.13
C PRO A 240 -0.93 -17.87 -11.33
N MET A 241 -1.14 -17.11 -12.41
CA MET A 241 -0.42 -17.25 -13.68
C MET A 241 0.28 -15.94 -14.09
N PRO A 242 1.20 -15.99 -15.08
CA PRO A 242 1.85 -14.78 -15.61
C PRO A 242 0.86 -13.68 -16.02
N ALA A 243 1.22 -12.42 -15.72
CA ALA A 243 0.38 -11.25 -15.99
C ALA A 243 -0.02 -11.11 -17.48
N ALA A 244 0.83 -11.58 -18.39
CA ALA A 244 0.56 -11.52 -19.84
C ALA A 244 -0.55 -12.49 -20.31
N MET A 245 -0.95 -13.46 -19.48
CA MET A 245 -1.92 -14.50 -19.85
C MET A 245 -3.38 -14.05 -19.62
N ILE A 246 -3.73 -12.85 -20.05
CA ILE A 246 -5.04 -12.23 -19.70
C ILE A 246 -6.23 -13.07 -20.22
N GLU A 247 -6.16 -13.65 -21.40
CA GLU A 247 -7.25 -14.49 -21.94
C GLU A 247 -7.41 -15.82 -21.20
N ASP A 248 -6.33 -16.35 -20.61
CA ASP A 248 -6.41 -17.52 -19.75
C ASP A 248 -7.07 -17.16 -18.40
N TYR A 249 -6.88 -15.95 -17.88
CA TYR A 249 -7.62 -15.45 -16.72
C TYR A 249 -9.10 -15.26 -17.03
N VAL A 250 -9.46 -14.75 -18.22
CA VAL A 250 -10.86 -14.64 -18.67
C VAL A 250 -11.50 -16.02 -18.73
N TRP A 251 -10.78 -17.02 -19.27
CA TRP A 251 -11.27 -18.40 -19.30
C TRP A 251 -11.42 -19.00 -17.89
N LEU A 252 -10.51 -18.66 -16.96
CA LEU A 252 -10.45 -19.23 -15.62
C LEU A 252 -11.55 -18.68 -14.70
N LYS A 253 -11.91 -17.38 -14.83
CA LYS A 253 -12.75 -16.62 -13.92
C LYS A 253 -14.04 -17.34 -13.53
N ASP A 254 -14.82 -17.80 -14.50
CA ASP A 254 -16.14 -18.41 -14.25
C ASP A 254 -16.06 -19.91 -13.89
N ARG A 255 -14.85 -20.47 -13.79
CA ARG A 255 -14.61 -21.90 -13.56
C ARG A 255 -14.06 -22.20 -12.18
N VAL A 256 -13.57 -21.21 -11.47
CA VAL A 256 -12.97 -21.35 -10.15
C VAL A 256 -14.03 -21.21 -9.05
N LYS A 257 -13.82 -21.91 -7.93
CA LYS A 257 -14.71 -21.91 -6.76
C LYS A 257 -14.46 -20.78 -5.77
N ILE A 258 -13.27 -20.16 -5.83
CA ILE A 258 -12.86 -19.05 -4.96
C ILE A 258 -12.27 -17.91 -5.82
N PRO A 259 -12.32 -16.66 -5.33
CA PRO A 259 -11.84 -15.50 -6.09
C PRO A 259 -10.38 -15.61 -6.52
N VAL A 260 -10.08 -15.03 -7.67
CA VAL A 260 -8.71 -14.77 -8.15
C VAL A 260 -8.48 -13.26 -8.10
N ILE A 261 -7.39 -12.84 -7.46
CA ILE A 261 -7.02 -11.45 -7.24
C ILE A 261 -5.80 -11.10 -8.10
N ALA A 262 -5.87 -9.99 -8.84
CA ALA A 262 -4.77 -9.49 -9.67
C ALA A 262 -3.75 -8.73 -8.81
N ASP A 263 -2.46 -9.07 -8.92
CA ASP A 263 -1.34 -8.32 -8.36
C ASP A 263 -0.40 -7.82 -9.48
N GLU A 264 0.40 -8.68 -10.06
CA GLU A 264 1.37 -8.33 -11.10
C GLU A 264 0.73 -7.86 -12.40
N SER A 265 -0.53 -8.22 -12.64
CA SER A 265 -1.31 -7.80 -13.80
C SER A 265 -1.83 -6.36 -13.72
N LEU A 266 -1.65 -5.67 -12.57
CA LEU A 266 -2.26 -4.37 -12.29
C LEU A 266 -1.21 -3.38 -11.78
N MET A 267 -1.11 -2.22 -12.44
CA MET A 267 -0.25 -1.12 -11.98
C MET A 267 -1.07 0.12 -11.64
N LYS A 268 -2.00 0.55 -12.50
CA LYS A 268 -2.76 1.80 -12.38
C LYS A 268 -4.25 1.59 -12.61
N ALA A 269 -5.04 2.61 -12.30
CA ALA A 269 -6.50 2.59 -12.53
C ALA A 269 -6.88 2.34 -14.00
N ALA A 270 -6.03 2.75 -14.94
CA ALA A 270 -6.25 2.51 -16.37
C ALA A 270 -6.26 1.02 -16.76
N ASP A 271 -5.64 0.14 -15.97
CA ASP A 271 -5.59 -1.29 -16.23
C ASP A 271 -6.88 -2.01 -15.82
N ILE A 272 -7.65 -1.42 -14.88
CA ILE A 272 -8.81 -2.05 -14.24
C ILE A 272 -9.85 -2.54 -15.23
N PRO A 273 -10.23 -1.81 -16.31
CA PRO A 273 -11.21 -2.31 -17.26
C PRO A 273 -10.82 -3.64 -17.94
N SER A 274 -9.53 -3.81 -18.24
CA SER A 274 -8.98 -5.07 -18.77
C SER A 274 -8.98 -6.17 -17.72
N ILE A 275 -8.53 -5.85 -16.51
CA ILE A 275 -8.43 -6.77 -15.38
C ILE A 275 -9.80 -7.31 -14.95
N ALA A 276 -10.84 -6.48 -14.96
CA ALA A 276 -12.19 -6.86 -14.58
C ALA A 276 -12.75 -8.03 -15.43
N ARG A 277 -12.25 -8.25 -16.64
CA ARG A 277 -12.66 -9.37 -17.48
C ARG A 277 -12.19 -10.73 -16.92
N GLY A 278 -11.00 -10.79 -16.32
CA GLY A 278 -10.36 -12.06 -15.93
C GLY A 278 -10.21 -12.28 -14.41
N PHE A 279 -10.47 -11.26 -13.58
CA PHE A 279 -10.25 -11.33 -12.15
C PHE A 279 -11.51 -10.98 -11.36
N HIS A 280 -11.59 -11.45 -10.12
CA HIS A 280 -12.66 -11.14 -9.17
C HIS A 280 -12.32 -9.94 -8.28
N GLY A 281 -11.05 -9.56 -8.25
CA GLY A 281 -10.56 -8.45 -7.45
C GLY A 281 -9.14 -8.05 -7.83
N ILE A 282 -8.68 -7.00 -7.18
CA ILE A 282 -7.37 -6.40 -7.43
C ILE A 282 -6.60 -6.24 -6.12
N ASN A 283 -5.26 -6.33 -6.19
CA ASN A 283 -4.35 -5.97 -5.12
C ASN A 283 -3.62 -4.66 -5.46
N ILE A 284 -4.03 -3.58 -4.82
CA ILE A 284 -3.37 -2.28 -4.90
C ILE A 284 -2.14 -2.31 -3.99
N LYS A 285 -1.00 -1.80 -4.49
CA LYS A 285 0.19 -1.51 -3.65
C LYS A 285 0.66 -0.11 -3.98
N LEU A 286 0.90 0.71 -2.97
CA LEU A 286 1.34 2.11 -3.17
C LEU A 286 2.59 2.18 -4.04
N MET A 287 3.51 1.24 -3.83
CA MET A 287 4.79 1.14 -4.55
C MET A 287 4.64 0.75 -6.02
N LYS A 288 3.51 0.12 -6.41
CA LYS A 288 3.21 -0.21 -7.81
C LYS A 288 2.46 0.90 -8.52
N CYS A 289 1.52 1.53 -7.83
CA CYS A 289 0.62 2.49 -8.47
C CYS A 289 1.13 3.93 -8.43
N GLY A 290 2.19 4.23 -7.70
CA GLY A 290 2.78 5.57 -7.62
C GLY A 290 2.24 6.41 -6.47
N GLY A 291 1.54 5.81 -5.47
CA GLY A 291 1.19 6.48 -4.23
C GLY A 291 -0.27 6.44 -3.81
N ILE A 292 -0.58 7.22 -2.81
CA ILE A 292 -1.86 7.29 -2.11
C ILE A 292 -2.98 7.79 -3.04
N GLN A 293 -2.70 8.84 -3.82
CA GLN A 293 -3.70 9.46 -4.69
C GLN A 293 -4.20 8.49 -5.76
N GLU A 294 -3.28 7.76 -6.39
CA GLU A 294 -3.63 6.73 -7.37
C GLU A 294 -4.33 5.55 -6.72
N ALA A 295 -3.89 5.11 -5.53
CA ALA A 295 -4.54 4.02 -4.79
C ALA A 295 -6.01 4.34 -4.48
N VAL A 296 -6.31 5.57 -4.03
CA VAL A 296 -7.69 6.03 -3.81
C VAL A 296 -8.50 6.01 -5.10
N ARG A 297 -7.93 6.46 -6.23
CA ARG A 297 -8.56 6.42 -7.55
C ARG A 297 -8.82 4.98 -7.99
N MET A 298 -7.84 4.09 -7.83
CA MET A 298 -7.97 2.66 -8.17
C MET A 298 -9.09 1.99 -7.38
N ALA A 299 -9.18 2.25 -6.07
CA ALA A 299 -10.24 1.70 -5.24
C ALA A 299 -11.63 2.13 -5.73
N ALA A 300 -11.81 3.41 -6.09
CA ALA A 300 -13.07 3.92 -6.62
C ALA A 300 -13.42 3.29 -7.98
N VAL A 301 -12.46 3.18 -8.89
CA VAL A 301 -12.68 2.55 -10.21
C VAL A 301 -13.00 1.06 -10.06
N ALA A 302 -12.27 0.34 -9.20
CA ALA A 302 -12.53 -1.08 -8.96
C ALA A 302 -13.95 -1.35 -8.46
N ARG A 303 -14.47 -0.49 -7.56
CA ARG A 303 -15.86 -0.57 -7.08
C ARG A 303 -16.88 -0.38 -8.21
N ALA A 304 -16.60 0.50 -9.17
CA ALA A 304 -17.48 0.70 -10.33
C ALA A 304 -17.52 -0.52 -11.28
N PHE A 305 -16.53 -1.43 -11.17
CA PHE A 305 -16.48 -2.71 -11.89
C PHE A 305 -16.85 -3.91 -11.00
N ASP A 306 -17.44 -3.70 -9.82
CA ASP A 306 -17.84 -4.74 -8.86
C ASP A 306 -16.68 -5.65 -8.42
N LEU A 307 -15.44 -5.16 -8.47
CA LEU A 307 -14.26 -5.91 -8.05
C LEU A 307 -14.05 -5.82 -6.53
N LYS A 308 -13.61 -6.91 -5.94
CA LYS A 308 -13.02 -6.90 -4.60
C LYS A 308 -11.71 -6.12 -4.63
N VAL A 309 -11.45 -5.39 -3.55
CA VAL A 309 -10.23 -4.58 -3.43
C VAL A 309 -9.41 -5.08 -2.25
N MET A 310 -8.18 -5.41 -2.53
CA MET A 310 -7.15 -5.71 -1.56
C MET A 310 -6.12 -4.58 -1.59
N LEU A 311 -5.55 -4.25 -0.45
CA LEU A 311 -4.38 -3.37 -0.33
C LEU A 311 -3.24 -4.18 0.25
N GLY A 312 -2.21 -4.38 -0.55
CA GLY A 312 -0.98 -5.04 -0.17
C GLY A 312 0.20 -4.08 -0.03
N CYS A 313 1.34 -4.65 0.33
CA CYS A 313 2.61 -3.92 0.44
C CYS A 313 3.76 -4.70 -0.22
N MET A 314 4.92 -4.08 -0.23
CA MET A 314 6.21 -4.73 -0.42
C MET A 314 6.86 -4.98 0.96
N VAL A 315 8.14 -5.28 1.01
CA VAL A 315 8.91 -5.18 2.27
C VAL A 315 9.18 -3.69 2.50
N GLU A 316 8.50 -3.13 3.46
CA GLU A 316 8.44 -1.69 3.73
C GLU A 316 8.65 -1.40 5.21
N THR A 317 9.04 -0.19 5.54
CA THR A 317 9.09 0.30 6.91
C THR A 317 7.70 0.69 7.43
N SER A 318 7.62 1.05 8.69
CA SER A 318 6.39 1.61 9.27
C SER A 318 5.89 2.88 8.57
N ALA A 319 6.73 3.60 7.81
CA ALA A 319 6.27 4.76 7.05
C ALA A 319 5.40 4.35 5.86
N GLY A 320 5.86 3.40 5.02
CA GLY A 320 5.07 2.87 3.90
C GLY A 320 3.79 2.18 4.37
N ILE A 321 3.91 1.35 5.44
CA ILE A 321 2.75 0.64 6.00
C ILE A 321 1.73 1.61 6.61
N ALA A 322 2.15 2.68 7.29
CA ALA A 322 1.22 3.69 7.83
C ALA A 322 0.47 4.43 6.71
N ALA A 323 1.16 4.76 5.61
CA ALA A 323 0.54 5.36 4.44
C ALA A 323 -0.52 4.43 3.82
N ALA A 324 -0.19 3.16 3.63
CA ALA A 324 -1.13 2.16 3.13
C ALA A 324 -2.31 1.95 4.10
N ALA A 325 -2.04 1.86 5.40
CA ALA A 325 -3.07 1.69 6.42
C ALA A 325 -4.07 2.86 6.45
N ALA A 326 -3.60 4.10 6.18
CA ALA A 326 -4.48 5.27 6.09
C ALA A 326 -5.49 5.17 4.94
N VAL A 327 -5.18 4.45 3.86
CA VAL A 327 -6.06 4.20 2.70
C VAL A 327 -6.93 2.95 2.90
N SER A 328 -6.51 2.03 3.77
CA SER A 328 -7.13 0.70 3.89
C SER A 328 -8.60 0.66 4.32
N PRO A 329 -9.23 1.71 4.92
CA PRO A 329 -10.69 1.72 5.09
C PRO A 329 -11.50 1.66 3.79
N LEU A 330 -10.88 1.85 2.62
CA LEU A 330 -11.51 1.74 1.30
C LEU A 330 -11.58 0.30 0.76
N VAL A 331 -10.88 -0.66 1.38
CA VAL A 331 -10.67 -2.00 0.80
C VAL A 331 -11.36 -3.11 1.59
N ASP A 332 -11.52 -4.28 0.95
CA ASP A 332 -12.11 -5.48 1.57
C ASP A 332 -11.06 -6.30 2.32
N TYR A 333 -9.81 -6.30 1.81
CA TYR A 333 -8.72 -7.11 2.34
C TYR A 333 -7.45 -6.29 2.52
N ALA A 334 -6.70 -6.57 3.58
CA ALA A 334 -5.38 -5.99 3.82
C ALA A 334 -4.30 -7.06 3.91
N ASP A 335 -3.11 -6.72 3.41
CA ASP A 335 -1.86 -7.49 3.48
C ASP A 335 -0.73 -6.49 3.71
N LEU A 336 -0.68 -5.97 4.96
CA LEU A 336 0.14 -4.82 5.37
C LEU A 336 1.10 -5.22 6.48
N ASP A 337 1.89 -6.26 6.23
CA ASP A 337 2.83 -6.86 7.16
C ASP A 337 4.30 -6.55 6.85
N GLY A 338 4.58 -5.73 5.85
CA GLY A 338 5.95 -5.47 5.36
C GLY A 338 6.94 -5.04 6.45
N ASN A 339 6.50 -4.19 7.40
CA ASN A 339 7.31 -3.73 8.52
C ASN A 339 7.50 -4.81 9.60
N LEU A 340 6.65 -5.81 9.66
CA LEU A 340 6.78 -6.91 10.60
C LEU A 340 7.84 -7.93 10.16
N LEU A 341 8.14 -7.97 8.87
CA LEU A 341 9.14 -8.87 8.28
C LEU A 341 10.58 -8.39 8.46
N ILE A 342 10.80 -7.13 8.87
CA ILE A 342 12.13 -6.52 8.99
C ILE A 342 12.59 -6.42 10.45
N ALA A 343 13.93 -6.47 10.64
CA ALA A 343 14.56 -6.41 11.95
C ALA A 343 15.02 -4.99 12.35
N ASN A 344 15.04 -4.04 11.41
CA ASN A 344 15.68 -2.74 11.59
C ASN A 344 14.83 -1.58 11.04
N ASP A 345 13.57 -1.53 11.43
CA ASP A 345 12.70 -0.42 11.06
C ASP A 345 13.22 0.90 11.66
N PRO A 346 13.52 1.93 10.83
CA PRO A 346 13.99 3.22 11.33
C PRO A 346 12.86 4.13 11.82
N PHE A 347 11.61 3.72 11.64
CA PHE A 347 10.42 4.45 12.09
C PHE A 347 9.76 3.77 13.30
N THR A 348 9.11 4.55 14.11
CA THR A 348 8.34 4.12 15.29
C THR A 348 6.94 4.74 15.28
N GLY A 349 6.05 4.25 16.15
CA GLY A 349 4.69 4.81 16.33
C GLY A 349 3.59 3.97 15.67
N LEU A 350 3.89 3.14 14.68
CA LEU A 350 2.91 2.19 14.13
C LEU A 350 2.91 0.89 14.94
N GLN A 351 1.72 0.35 15.17
CA GLN A 351 1.54 -0.93 15.84
C GLN A 351 0.61 -1.83 15.05
N THR A 352 0.83 -3.14 15.14
CA THR A 352 -0.12 -4.16 14.69
C THR A 352 -0.55 -4.99 15.88
N ILE A 353 -1.84 -4.93 16.22
CA ILE A 353 -2.41 -5.61 17.38
C ILE A 353 -3.45 -6.61 16.90
N ARG A 354 -3.22 -7.90 17.16
CA ARG A 354 -4.10 -9.00 16.75
C ARG A 354 -4.47 -8.92 15.26
N GLY A 355 -3.46 -8.72 14.41
CA GLY A 355 -3.62 -8.59 12.96
C GLY A 355 -4.30 -7.29 12.49
N LYS A 356 -4.48 -6.28 13.36
CA LYS A 356 -4.98 -4.96 12.94
C LYS A 356 -3.87 -3.93 13.03
N VAL A 357 -3.64 -3.22 11.93
CA VAL A 357 -2.77 -2.04 11.94
C VAL A 357 -3.50 -0.92 12.65
N VAL A 358 -2.86 -0.36 13.69
CA VAL A 358 -3.41 0.69 14.55
C VAL A 358 -2.79 2.02 14.18
N LEU A 359 -3.56 2.87 13.50
CA LEU A 359 -3.16 4.25 13.20
C LEU A 359 -3.27 5.12 14.45
N THR A 360 -2.27 5.96 14.66
CA THR A 360 -2.27 6.98 15.71
C THR A 360 -3.16 8.18 15.30
N ASP A 361 -3.46 9.06 16.29
CA ASP A 361 -4.11 10.35 16.03
C ASP A 361 -3.09 11.47 15.79
N LYS A 362 -1.79 11.14 15.64
CA LYS A 362 -0.75 12.12 15.32
C LYS A 362 -0.91 12.61 13.88
N PRO A 363 -0.56 13.88 13.60
CA PRO A 363 -0.61 14.43 12.25
C PRO A 363 0.24 13.67 11.24
N GLY A 364 -0.17 13.70 9.97
CA GLY A 364 0.53 13.02 8.88
C GLY A 364 0.37 11.52 8.93
N LEU A 365 1.45 10.80 8.65
CA LEU A 365 1.54 9.33 8.75
C LEU A 365 1.49 8.83 10.19
N GLY A 366 1.70 9.71 11.16
CA GLY A 366 1.71 9.35 12.59
C GLY A 366 2.93 8.58 13.06
N VAL A 367 3.97 8.48 12.22
CA VAL A 367 5.24 7.83 12.55
C VAL A 367 6.32 8.85 12.92
N GLU A 368 7.30 8.40 13.69
CA GLU A 368 8.45 9.18 14.13
C GLU A 368 9.74 8.46 13.74
N THR A 369 10.81 9.22 13.50
CA THR A 369 12.11 8.67 13.18
C THR A 369 13.24 9.51 13.73
N GLY A 370 14.33 8.85 14.14
CA GLY A 370 15.62 9.47 14.43
C GLY A 370 16.64 9.32 13.29
N PHE A 371 16.22 8.82 12.14
CA PHE A 371 17.12 8.51 11.03
C PHE A 371 17.81 9.75 10.45
N TRP A 372 17.11 10.88 10.43
CA TRP A 372 17.64 12.19 10.01
C TRP A 372 17.96 13.07 11.22
N ARG A 373 18.60 12.55 12.24
CA ARG A 373 19.12 13.41 13.32
C ARG A 373 20.21 14.29 12.73
N ASP A 374 20.02 15.60 12.85
CA ASP A 374 21.02 16.65 12.55
C ASP A 374 22.19 16.52 13.52
#